data_99ceb1fe05793e9461ccaf37e5cbbc08
#
_entry.id   99ceb1fe05793e9461ccaf37e5cbbc08
#
_cell.length_a   1.000
_cell.length_b   1.000
_cell.length_c   1.000
_cell.angle_alpha   90.00
_cell.angle_beta   90.00
_cell.angle_gamma   90.00
#
_symmetry.space_group_name_H-M   'P 1'
#
loop_
_entity.id
_entity.type
_entity.pdbx_description
1 polymer ?
#
loop_
_entity_poly.entity_id
_entity_poly.type
_entity_poly.pdbx_seq_one_letter_code
_entity_poly.pdbx_strand_id
1 'polypeptide(L)'
;IFYSAASGAGNPVVYFGSKTGRDGIHGATMASAEFDEESESKRPTVQVGDPFTEKLLLEACLELMSSDVLVGIQDMGAAGLTSSSVEMAARAGNGIELDLDKVPRRETNMTAYECMLSESQERMLAVVEAGREAEALAVFAKWDLDAAVIGRVTDTGKIVVKEGGAVRAEIPVAPLAEGLRYERPFTRPAALDKERALDVASIPAPADLGATLVKLLASPNLASKEWIYRQYDHMVRVGTVVRPGADAAVIRILDGASDPATAKGLALKTDCNSRFVALDPYEGARLAVAECYRNVSTVGAEPLATTDCLNFGNPERPDVMWQLVEAIRGLGDACRALATPVVSGNVSLYNETEGRAVKPTPTIGMVGLIDNAADAVGPAFRADCAVALLGVNSDEIGGSEYLDVIHGKQAGAPPKLDLAREAAVGKACRALVAAKLLASAHDCSEGGLAVALAESCIQPATPGAPLVGATVKLDETMRADLLVFGEAPSRIVVSFAPGREAEVRAIAAEHGAPMTVIGATGGRRLTIYQQSARVIDVALDELATAWRGGFRAVVS
;
A
#
# COMPACT_ATOMS: atom_id res chain seq x y z
N ILE A 1 -7.26 -13.59 -19.96
CA ILE A 1 -8.12 -13.08 -18.88
C ILE A 1 -9.21 -14.12 -18.64
N PHE A 2 -9.40 -14.54 -17.39
CA PHE A 2 -10.44 -15.46 -16.97
C PHE A 2 -11.47 -14.72 -16.11
N TYR A 3 -12.72 -15.15 -16.22
CA TYR A 3 -13.80 -14.56 -15.44
C TYR A 3 -14.22 -15.53 -14.33
N SER A 4 -14.60 -14.97 -13.21
CA SER A 4 -15.16 -15.70 -12.09
C SER A 4 -16.68 -15.86 -12.30
N ALA A 5 -17.09 -16.69 -13.25
CA ALA A 5 -18.48 -16.87 -13.63
C ALA A 5 -18.83 -18.35 -13.85
N ALA A 6 -19.91 -18.83 -13.21
CA ALA A 6 -20.41 -20.20 -13.37
C ALA A 6 -21.33 -20.27 -14.58
N SER A 7 -20.75 -20.24 -15.78
CA SER A 7 -21.48 -20.29 -17.05
C SER A 7 -21.73 -21.73 -17.49
N GLY A 8 -22.83 -21.94 -18.22
CA GLY A 8 -23.21 -23.22 -18.86
C GLY A 8 -23.85 -24.21 -17.87
N ALA A 9 -25.19 -24.26 -17.86
CA ALA A 9 -25.92 -25.25 -17.07
C ALA A 9 -25.47 -26.68 -17.41
N GLY A 10 -25.18 -27.48 -16.41
CA GLY A 10 -24.61 -28.82 -16.52
C GLY A 10 -23.11 -28.91 -16.38
N ASN A 11 -22.38 -27.80 -16.50
CA ASN A 11 -20.93 -27.77 -16.32
C ASN A 11 -20.55 -28.19 -14.90
N PRO A 12 -19.52 -29.04 -14.73
CA PRO A 12 -19.06 -29.47 -13.42
C PRO A 12 -18.41 -28.33 -12.64
N VAL A 13 -18.61 -28.37 -11.31
CA VAL A 13 -17.93 -27.50 -10.33
C VAL A 13 -16.84 -28.31 -9.65
N VAL A 14 -15.61 -27.87 -9.78
CA VAL A 14 -14.41 -28.56 -9.29
C VAL A 14 -13.82 -27.76 -8.15
N TYR A 15 -13.68 -28.40 -7.01
CA TYR A 15 -12.89 -27.96 -5.86
C TYR A 15 -11.46 -28.44 -6.01
N PHE A 16 -10.47 -27.62 -5.66
CA PHE A 16 -9.08 -28.06 -5.63
C PHE A 16 -8.21 -27.21 -4.69
N GLY A 17 -7.07 -27.79 -4.28
CA GLY A 17 -6.11 -27.21 -3.32
C GLY A 17 -6.11 -27.95 -2.00
N SER A 18 -5.91 -27.24 -0.89
CA SER A 18 -5.87 -27.79 0.46
C SER A 18 -7.21 -28.41 0.88
N LYS A 19 -7.18 -29.38 1.80
CA LYS A 19 -8.38 -29.95 2.39
C LYS A 19 -9.10 -28.98 3.32
N THR A 20 -10.42 -28.98 3.30
CA THR A 20 -11.25 -28.14 4.16
C THR A 20 -11.16 -28.57 5.63
N GLY A 21 -10.85 -27.65 6.51
CA GLY A 21 -10.86 -27.79 7.98
C GLY A 21 -11.78 -26.77 8.66
N ARG A 22 -11.79 -26.73 10.01
CA ARG A 22 -12.59 -25.79 10.81
C ARG A 22 -11.92 -24.45 11.06
N ASP A 23 -10.94 -24.08 10.26
CA ASP A 23 -10.23 -22.81 10.33
C ASP A 23 -10.99 -21.68 9.62
N GLY A 24 -10.88 -20.49 10.17
CA GLY A 24 -11.43 -19.26 9.61
C GLY A 24 -12.95 -19.15 9.65
N ILE A 25 -13.68 -20.11 10.24
CA ILE A 25 -15.14 -20.01 10.35
C ILE A 25 -15.49 -18.76 11.18
N HIS A 26 -16.25 -17.86 10.58
CA HIS A 26 -16.53 -16.51 11.10
C HIS A 26 -15.29 -15.58 11.15
N GLY A 27 -14.20 -15.87 10.44
CA GLY A 27 -13.01 -15.02 10.40
C GLY A 27 -13.32 -13.62 9.92
N ALA A 28 -14.11 -13.47 8.86
CA ALA A 28 -14.57 -12.17 8.38
C ALA A 28 -15.42 -11.40 9.41
N THR A 29 -16.26 -12.09 10.18
CA THR A 29 -17.05 -11.49 11.27
C THR A 29 -16.14 -11.03 12.41
N MET A 30 -15.12 -11.82 12.76
CA MET A 30 -14.15 -11.44 13.78
C MET A 30 -13.28 -10.24 13.37
N ALA A 31 -12.94 -10.14 12.11
CA ALA A 31 -12.22 -8.97 11.57
C ALA A 31 -13.04 -7.67 11.61
N SER A 32 -14.35 -7.76 11.86
CA SER A 32 -15.28 -6.64 12.01
C SER A 32 -15.92 -6.59 13.41
N ALA A 33 -15.27 -7.18 14.42
CA ALA A 33 -15.73 -7.17 15.80
C ALA A 33 -14.74 -6.41 16.70
N GLU A 34 -15.26 -5.84 17.79
CA GLU A 34 -14.40 -5.24 18.81
C GLU A 34 -13.56 -6.34 19.50
N PHE A 35 -12.30 -6.02 19.81
CA PHE A 35 -11.43 -6.89 20.60
C PHE A 35 -11.70 -6.65 22.08
N ASP A 36 -11.96 -7.74 22.81
CA ASP A 36 -12.19 -7.79 24.25
C ASP A 36 -11.30 -8.85 24.92
N GLU A 37 -11.37 -8.98 26.24
CA GLU A 37 -10.61 -9.98 27.01
C GLU A 37 -10.95 -11.44 26.63
N GLU A 38 -12.11 -11.68 26.01
CA GLU A 38 -12.54 -13.01 25.56
C GLU A 38 -12.01 -13.36 24.16
N SER A 39 -11.38 -12.41 23.47
CA SER A 39 -10.91 -12.56 22.09
C SER A 39 -9.86 -13.69 21.93
N GLU A 40 -9.12 -14.04 23.00
CA GLU A 40 -8.22 -15.21 22.98
C GLU A 40 -8.94 -16.55 22.79
N SER A 41 -10.19 -16.66 23.25
CA SER A 41 -11.00 -17.87 23.06
C SER A 41 -11.43 -18.08 21.61
N LYS A 42 -11.34 -17.04 20.76
CA LYS A 42 -11.74 -17.03 19.34
C LYS A 42 -10.59 -17.42 18.40
N ARG A 43 -9.45 -17.91 18.92
CA ARG A 43 -8.30 -18.39 18.10
C ARG A 43 -8.64 -19.39 16.98
N PRO A 44 -9.66 -20.28 17.09
CA PRO A 44 -10.05 -21.15 15.98
C PRO A 44 -10.54 -20.41 14.73
N THR A 45 -10.84 -19.12 14.82
CA THR A 45 -11.22 -18.27 13.67
C THR A 45 -10.02 -17.78 12.85
N VAL A 46 -8.78 -18.04 13.30
CA VAL A 46 -7.56 -17.65 12.59
C VAL A 46 -7.34 -18.56 11.38
N GLN A 47 -7.06 -17.95 10.25
CA GLN A 47 -6.67 -18.66 9.03
C GLN A 47 -5.19 -19.08 9.13
N VAL A 48 -4.89 -20.32 8.74
CA VAL A 48 -3.53 -20.84 8.68
C VAL A 48 -3.15 -21.04 7.23
N GLY A 49 -2.09 -20.36 6.77
CA GLY A 49 -1.56 -20.47 5.41
C GLY A 49 -0.42 -21.49 5.31
N ASP A 50 -0.29 -22.13 4.14
CA ASP A 50 0.82 -23.00 3.76
C ASP A 50 1.48 -22.48 2.47
N PRO A 51 2.61 -21.73 2.57
CA PRO A 51 3.27 -21.16 1.40
C PRO A 51 3.76 -22.18 0.38
N PHE A 52 4.01 -23.43 0.79
CA PHE A 52 4.40 -24.49 -0.13
C PHE A 52 3.22 -24.95 -0.98
N THR A 53 2.08 -25.23 -0.33
CA THR A 53 0.84 -25.59 -1.04
C THR A 53 0.36 -24.43 -1.93
N GLU A 54 0.48 -23.18 -1.48
CA GLU A 54 0.18 -21.98 -2.27
C GLU A 54 0.99 -21.94 -3.58
N LYS A 55 2.29 -22.27 -3.52
CA LYS A 55 3.15 -22.34 -4.70
C LYS A 55 2.68 -23.41 -5.69
N LEU A 56 2.34 -24.62 -5.20
CA LEU A 56 1.83 -25.70 -6.03
C LEU A 56 0.48 -25.32 -6.68
N LEU A 57 -0.40 -24.70 -5.90
CA LEU A 57 -1.71 -24.24 -6.34
C LEU A 57 -1.57 -23.18 -7.46
N LEU A 58 -0.67 -22.22 -7.28
CA LEU A 58 -0.39 -21.18 -8.28
C LEU A 58 0.05 -21.81 -9.62
N GLU A 59 1.01 -22.73 -9.60
CA GLU A 59 1.50 -23.39 -10.82
C GLU A 59 0.41 -24.25 -11.49
N ALA A 60 -0.38 -24.98 -10.70
CA ALA A 60 -1.50 -25.77 -11.21
C ALA A 60 -2.58 -24.88 -11.85
N CYS A 61 -2.90 -23.74 -11.24
CA CYS A 61 -3.82 -22.77 -11.81
C CYS A 61 -3.30 -22.21 -13.15
N LEU A 62 -2.01 -21.84 -13.23
CA LEU A 62 -1.42 -21.34 -14.47
C LEU A 62 -1.44 -22.40 -15.58
N GLU A 63 -1.19 -23.68 -15.25
CA GLU A 63 -1.27 -24.78 -16.21
C GLU A 63 -2.71 -24.98 -16.68
N LEU A 64 -3.70 -25.02 -15.76
CA LEU A 64 -5.11 -25.12 -16.11
C LEU A 64 -5.58 -23.95 -16.97
N MET A 65 -5.14 -22.71 -16.65
CA MET A 65 -5.45 -21.51 -17.41
C MET A 65 -4.83 -21.50 -18.82
N SER A 66 -3.82 -22.30 -19.07
CA SER A 66 -3.25 -22.45 -20.42
C SER A 66 -4.05 -23.41 -21.31
N SER A 67 -4.99 -24.15 -20.72
CA SER A 67 -5.90 -25.06 -21.43
C SER A 67 -7.22 -24.35 -21.77
N ASP A 68 -8.01 -24.98 -22.64
CA ASP A 68 -9.37 -24.53 -23.00
C ASP A 68 -10.49 -25.25 -22.23
N VAL A 69 -10.13 -25.96 -21.15
CA VAL A 69 -11.06 -26.70 -20.28
C VAL A 69 -11.79 -25.77 -19.31
N LEU A 70 -11.14 -24.65 -18.93
CA LEU A 70 -11.59 -23.76 -17.87
C LEU A 70 -12.67 -22.78 -18.36
N VAL A 71 -13.85 -22.83 -17.76
CA VAL A 71 -14.97 -21.90 -18.02
C VAL A 71 -14.92 -20.70 -17.07
N GLY A 72 -14.65 -20.95 -15.78
CA GLY A 72 -14.54 -19.91 -14.75
C GLY A 72 -13.76 -20.40 -13.54
N ILE A 73 -13.15 -19.48 -12.80
CA ILE A 73 -12.31 -19.79 -11.63
C ILE A 73 -12.42 -18.68 -10.59
N GLN A 74 -12.42 -19.05 -9.32
CA GLN A 74 -12.44 -18.13 -8.19
C GLN A 74 -11.74 -18.76 -6.97
N ASP A 75 -11.10 -17.91 -6.15
CA ASP A 75 -10.58 -18.30 -4.85
C ASP A 75 -11.70 -18.55 -3.83
N MET A 76 -11.40 -19.28 -2.79
CA MET A 76 -12.27 -19.46 -1.63
C MET A 76 -11.74 -18.60 -0.47
N GLY A 77 -12.00 -17.30 -0.53
CA GLY A 77 -11.67 -16.33 0.52
C GLY A 77 -12.66 -16.36 1.67
N ALA A 78 -13.13 -15.17 2.07
CA ALA A 78 -14.09 -14.99 3.15
C ALA A 78 -15.37 -15.82 2.91
N ALA A 79 -15.84 -16.51 3.95
CA ALA A 79 -16.97 -17.46 3.90
C ALA A 79 -16.79 -18.62 2.90
N GLY A 80 -15.60 -18.90 2.44
CA GLY A 80 -15.17 -20.10 1.72
C GLY A 80 -16.03 -20.51 0.54
N LEU A 81 -16.61 -21.74 0.57
CA LEU A 81 -17.50 -22.25 -0.48
C LEU A 81 -18.78 -21.43 -0.66
N THR A 82 -19.25 -20.77 0.40
CA THR A 82 -20.47 -19.96 0.32
C THR A 82 -20.25 -18.77 -0.61
N SER A 83 -19.26 -17.94 -0.36
CA SER A 83 -19.00 -16.75 -1.19
C SER A 83 -18.59 -17.13 -2.61
N SER A 84 -17.64 -18.04 -2.80
CA SER A 84 -17.14 -18.44 -4.11
C SER A 84 -18.26 -18.99 -5.01
N SER A 85 -19.10 -19.90 -4.50
CA SER A 85 -20.20 -20.47 -5.30
C SER A 85 -21.29 -19.45 -5.62
N VAL A 86 -21.68 -18.63 -4.64
CA VAL A 86 -22.71 -17.59 -4.81
C VAL A 86 -22.27 -16.53 -5.81
N GLU A 87 -21.06 -16.03 -5.69
CA GLU A 87 -20.55 -14.97 -6.57
C GLU A 87 -20.38 -15.46 -8.01
N MET A 88 -19.82 -16.66 -8.21
CA MET A 88 -19.69 -17.24 -9.54
C MET A 88 -21.06 -17.47 -10.19
N ALA A 89 -22.04 -17.96 -9.41
CA ALA A 89 -23.40 -18.16 -9.90
C ALA A 89 -24.07 -16.83 -10.26
N ALA A 90 -23.95 -15.81 -9.40
CA ALA A 90 -24.55 -14.50 -9.62
C ALA A 90 -24.01 -13.82 -10.88
N ARG A 91 -22.70 -13.82 -11.09
CA ARG A 91 -22.05 -13.21 -12.27
C ARG A 91 -22.50 -13.85 -13.59
N ALA A 92 -22.89 -15.12 -13.55
CA ALA A 92 -23.41 -15.84 -14.71
C ALA A 92 -24.95 -15.82 -14.83
N GLY A 93 -25.67 -15.33 -13.81
CA GLY A 93 -27.14 -15.41 -13.75
C GLY A 93 -27.66 -16.84 -13.57
N ASN A 94 -26.87 -17.75 -13.04
CA ASN A 94 -27.15 -19.19 -12.89
C ASN A 94 -27.34 -19.60 -11.42
N GLY A 95 -27.51 -20.89 -11.18
CA GLY A 95 -27.41 -21.52 -9.86
C GLY A 95 -26.28 -22.53 -9.81
N ILE A 96 -25.98 -23.04 -8.62
CA ILE A 96 -25.03 -24.13 -8.40
C ILE A 96 -25.63 -25.14 -7.44
N GLU A 97 -25.50 -26.43 -7.76
CA GLU A 97 -25.77 -27.55 -6.84
C GLU A 97 -24.45 -28.13 -6.35
N LEU A 98 -24.24 -28.19 -5.02
CA LEU A 98 -23.06 -28.72 -4.35
C LEU A 98 -23.40 -30.01 -3.59
N ASP A 99 -22.52 -30.98 -3.65
CA ASP A 99 -22.55 -32.23 -2.88
C ASP A 99 -21.35 -32.23 -1.91
N LEU A 100 -21.61 -31.91 -0.66
CA LEU A 100 -20.57 -31.77 0.35
C LEU A 100 -19.89 -33.10 0.75
N ASP A 101 -20.51 -34.24 0.44
CA ASP A 101 -19.87 -35.54 0.66
C ASP A 101 -18.60 -35.71 -0.21
N LYS A 102 -18.50 -34.95 -1.29
CA LYS A 102 -17.37 -34.97 -2.23
C LYS A 102 -16.28 -33.95 -1.92
N VAL A 103 -16.52 -33.02 -1.01
CA VAL A 103 -15.53 -32.01 -0.63
C VAL A 103 -14.38 -32.66 0.15
N PRO A 104 -13.13 -32.52 -0.30
CA PRO A 104 -11.97 -32.99 0.46
C PRO A 104 -11.90 -32.33 1.84
N ARG A 105 -11.95 -33.13 2.91
CA ARG A 105 -11.92 -32.65 4.31
C ARG A 105 -10.72 -33.21 5.02
N ARG A 106 -10.05 -32.39 5.83
CA ARG A 106 -8.96 -32.84 6.72
C ARG A 106 -9.45 -33.23 8.11
N GLU A 107 -10.66 -32.83 8.48
CA GLU A 107 -11.27 -33.11 9.78
C GLU A 107 -12.54 -33.96 9.62
N THR A 108 -12.77 -34.82 10.60
CA THR A 108 -13.95 -35.68 10.67
C THR A 108 -15.15 -34.95 11.29
N ASN A 109 -16.37 -35.39 10.95
CA ASN A 109 -17.61 -34.90 11.56
C ASN A 109 -17.84 -33.39 11.37
N MET A 110 -17.32 -32.81 10.29
CA MET A 110 -17.70 -31.45 9.90
C MET A 110 -19.16 -31.41 9.46
N THR A 111 -19.92 -30.47 9.99
CA THR A 111 -21.28 -30.18 9.56
C THR A 111 -21.29 -29.49 8.20
N ALA A 112 -22.44 -29.51 7.51
CA ALA A 112 -22.62 -28.76 6.27
C ALA A 112 -22.32 -27.27 6.45
N TYR A 113 -22.74 -26.70 7.58
CA TYR A 113 -22.48 -25.29 7.93
C TYR A 113 -21.00 -24.99 8.03
N GLU A 114 -20.22 -25.79 8.78
CA GLU A 114 -18.78 -25.63 8.92
C GLU A 114 -18.05 -25.80 7.60
N CYS A 115 -18.48 -26.76 6.76
CA CYS A 115 -17.89 -27.00 5.45
C CYS A 115 -18.09 -25.81 4.49
N MET A 116 -19.29 -25.22 4.50
CA MET A 116 -19.64 -24.08 3.63
C MET A 116 -18.96 -22.79 4.05
N LEU A 117 -18.74 -22.55 5.36
CA LEU A 117 -18.19 -21.32 5.93
C LEU A 117 -16.71 -21.40 6.28
N SER A 118 -16.08 -22.57 6.16
CA SER A 118 -14.64 -22.72 6.37
C SER A 118 -13.86 -21.78 5.44
N GLU A 119 -12.87 -21.07 6.01
CA GLU A 119 -11.95 -20.21 5.29
C GLU A 119 -10.52 -20.79 5.23
N SER A 120 -10.40 -22.14 5.23
CA SER A 120 -9.11 -22.80 4.98
C SER A 120 -8.45 -22.20 3.75
N GLN A 121 -7.17 -21.82 3.88
CA GLN A 121 -6.42 -21.17 2.83
C GLN A 121 -6.02 -22.16 1.72
N GLU A 122 -5.44 -21.66 0.64
CA GLU A 122 -4.95 -22.40 -0.53
C GLU A 122 -6.04 -23.30 -1.17
N ARG A 123 -7.26 -22.75 -1.35
CA ARG A 123 -8.37 -23.43 -2.02
C ARG A 123 -8.97 -22.58 -3.12
N MET A 124 -9.35 -23.24 -4.22
CA MET A 124 -10.00 -22.61 -5.37
C MET A 124 -11.22 -23.40 -5.81
N LEU A 125 -12.14 -22.70 -6.48
CA LEU A 125 -13.30 -23.27 -7.12
C LEU A 125 -13.24 -22.98 -8.62
N ALA A 126 -13.39 -24.00 -9.46
CA ALA A 126 -13.47 -23.83 -10.90
C ALA A 126 -14.77 -24.41 -11.47
N VAL A 127 -15.21 -23.85 -12.58
CA VAL A 127 -16.19 -24.45 -13.49
C VAL A 127 -15.44 -24.87 -14.74
N VAL A 128 -15.60 -26.13 -15.13
CA VAL A 128 -14.94 -26.72 -16.30
C VAL A 128 -15.99 -27.21 -17.32
N GLU A 129 -15.57 -27.38 -18.56
CA GLU A 129 -16.46 -27.90 -19.59
C GLU A 129 -16.95 -29.34 -19.31
N ALA A 130 -18.23 -29.58 -19.49
CA ALA A 130 -18.84 -30.89 -19.26
C ALA A 130 -18.18 -31.97 -20.12
N GLY A 131 -17.81 -33.09 -19.47
CA GLY A 131 -17.13 -34.22 -20.11
C GLY A 131 -15.61 -34.10 -20.18
N ARG A 132 -15.02 -32.98 -19.68
CA ARG A 132 -13.58 -32.77 -19.66
C ARG A 132 -13.00 -32.70 -18.24
N GLU A 133 -13.76 -33.11 -17.23
CA GLU A 133 -13.38 -33.10 -15.81
C GLU A 133 -12.06 -33.85 -15.56
N ALA A 134 -11.85 -34.97 -16.25
CA ALA A 134 -10.66 -35.79 -16.12
C ALA A 134 -9.39 -35.03 -16.51
N GLU A 135 -9.46 -34.15 -17.50
CA GLU A 135 -8.33 -33.32 -17.92
C GLU A 135 -7.94 -32.32 -16.83
N ALA A 136 -8.93 -31.62 -16.25
CA ALA A 136 -8.70 -30.70 -15.13
C ALA A 136 -8.13 -31.44 -13.90
N LEU A 137 -8.71 -32.57 -13.51
CA LEU A 137 -8.23 -33.35 -12.37
C LEU A 137 -6.80 -33.88 -12.58
N ALA A 138 -6.42 -34.21 -13.82
CA ALA A 138 -5.06 -34.66 -14.13
C ALA A 138 -4.01 -33.55 -13.90
N VAL A 139 -4.34 -32.27 -14.15
CA VAL A 139 -3.45 -31.15 -13.84
C VAL A 139 -3.19 -31.08 -12.34
N PHE A 140 -4.22 -31.15 -11.51
CA PHE A 140 -4.04 -31.09 -10.05
C PHE A 140 -3.29 -32.30 -9.49
N ALA A 141 -3.58 -33.50 -10.01
CA ALA A 141 -2.84 -34.72 -9.61
C ALA A 141 -1.34 -34.62 -9.95
N LYS A 142 -0.96 -34.00 -11.06
CA LYS A 142 0.44 -33.73 -11.42
C LYS A 142 1.16 -32.87 -10.37
N TRP A 143 0.46 -31.92 -9.77
CA TRP A 143 0.98 -31.01 -8.78
C TRP A 143 0.76 -31.48 -7.33
N ASP A 144 0.34 -32.74 -7.13
CA ASP A 144 0.07 -33.35 -5.80
C ASP A 144 -0.96 -32.57 -4.97
N LEU A 145 -1.98 -32.03 -5.64
CA LEU A 145 -3.08 -31.30 -5.03
C LEU A 145 -4.36 -32.14 -4.99
N ASP A 146 -5.10 -32.05 -3.88
CA ASP A 146 -6.45 -32.60 -3.80
C ASP A 146 -7.37 -31.87 -4.77
N ALA A 147 -8.18 -32.63 -5.52
CA ALA A 147 -9.20 -32.08 -6.41
C ALA A 147 -10.39 -33.01 -6.52
N ALA A 148 -11.60 -32.45 -6.58
CA ALA A 148 -12.83 -33.23 -6.71
C ALA A 148 -13.93 -32.45 -7.45
N VAL A 149 -14.74 -33.16 -8.25
CA VAL A 149 -15.99 -32.64 -8.78
C VAL A 149 -17.02 -32.65 -7.65
N ILE A 150 -17.31 -31.49 -7.10
CA ILE A 150 -18.20 -31.34 -5.93
C ILE A 150 -19.61 -30.88 -6.30
N GLY A 151 -19.88 -30.60 -7.56
CA GLY A 151 -21.18 -30.09 -7.95
C GLY A 151 -21.32 -29.82 -9.44
N ARG A 152 -22.36 -29.08 -9.78
CA ARG A 152 -22.65 -28.65 -11.15
C ARG A 152 -23.35 -27.31 -11.19
N VAL A 153 -23.18 -26.61 -12.28
CA VAL A 153 -23.95 -25.40 -12.62
C VAL A 153 -25.40 -25.79 -12.99
N THR A 154 -26.36 -24.99 -12.53
CA THR A 154 -27.80 -25.16 -12.84
C THR A 154 -28.38 -23.85 -13.37
N ASP A 155 -29.53 -23.92 -13.99
CA ASP A 155 -30.34 -22.77 -14.46
C ASP A 155 -31.38 -22.29 -13.44
N THR A 156 -31.33 -22.81 -12.21
CA THR A 156 -32.36 -22.58 -11.18
C THR A 156 -32.26 -21.22 -10.50
N GLY A 157 -31.14 -20.51 -10.65
CA GLY A 157 -30.85 -19.26 -9.89
C GLY A 157 -30.73 -19.47 -8.38
N LYS A 158 -30.44 -20.70 -7.94
CA LYS A 158 -30.32 -21.06 -6.52
C LYS A 158 -29.00 -21.76 -6.22
N ILE A 159 -28.49 -21.58 -4.99
CA ILE A 159 -27.49 -22.46 -4.42
C ILE A 159 -28.23 -23.59 -3.70
N VAL A 160 -27.94 -24.81 -4.12
CA VAL A 160 -28.48 -26.03 -3.51
C VAL A 160 -27.33 -26.81 -2.90
N VAL A 161 -27.34 -27.00 -1.59
CA VAL A 161 -26.32 -27.73 -0.83
C VAL A 161 -26.87 -29.08 -0.38
N LYS A 162 -26.18 -30.15 -0.72
CA LYS A 162 -26.54 -31.53 -0.36
C LYS A 162 -25.48 -32.16 0.54
N GLU A 163 -25.90 -33.00 1.44
CA GLU A 163 -25.05 -33.85 2.28
C GLU A 163 -25.81 -35.11 2.71
N GLY A 164 -25.18 -36.28 2.60
CA GLY A 164 -25.82 -37.55 2.89
C GLY A 164 -27.05 -37.83 1.99
N GLY A 165 -27.05 -37.34 0.78
CA GLY A 165 -28.18 -37.43 -0.17
C GLY A 165 -29.36 -36.49 0.14
N ALA A 166 -29.32 -35.73 1.25
CA ALA A 166 -30.37 -34.79 1.62
C ALA A 166 -29.99 -33.34 1.29
N VAL A 167 -30.99 -32.54 0.91
CA VAL A 167 -30.81 -31.07 0.75
C VAL A 167 -30.69 -30.46 2.12
N ARG A 168 -29.57 -29.78 2.38
CA ARG A 168 -29.29 -29.05 3.63
C ARG A 168 -29.62 -27.56 3.52
N ALA A 169 -29.47 -26.98 2.30
CA ALA A 169 -29.86 -25.61 2.04
C ALA A 169 -30.31 -25.48 0.58
N GLU A 170 -31.28 -24.60 0.36
CA GLU A 170 -31.74 -24.16 -0.98
C GLU A 170 -32.05 -22.67 -0.89
N ILE A 171 -31.18 -21.83 -1.44
CA ILE A 171 -31.23 -20.38 -1.25
C ILE A 171 -31.11 -19.67 -2.60
N PRO A 172 -31.95 -18.67 -2.89
CA PRO A 172 -31.79 -17.85 -4.09
C PRO A 172 -30.44 -17.13 -4.12
N VAL A 173 -29.79 -17.10 -5.29
CA VAL A 173 -28.46 -16.47 -5.47
C VAL A 173 -28.53 -14.95 -5.33
N ALA A 174 -29.49 -14.30 -5.98
CA ALA A 174 -29.54 -12.84 -6.08
C ALA A 174 -29.54 -12.13 -4.71
N PRO A 175 -30.38 -12.49 -3.71
CA PRO A 175 -30.37 -11.84 -2.41
C PRO A 175 -29.05 -12.02 -1.64
N LEU A 176 -28.32 -13.13 -1.87
CA LEU A 176 -27.02 -13.36 -1.25
C LEU A 176 -25.90 -12.55 -1.89
N ALA A 177 -25.95 -12.39 -3.22
CA ALA A 177 -24.92 -11.68 -3.97
C ALA A 177 -25.07 -10.15 -3.91
N GLU A 178 -26.32 -9.65 -3.95
CA GLU A 178 -26.58 -8.21 -3.94
C GLU A 178 -26.42 -7.59 -2.56
N GLY A 179 -26.59 -8.38 -1.50
CA GLY A 179 -26.52 -7.95 -0.11
C GLY A 179 -27.55 -6.86 0.24
N LEU A 180 -27.55 -6.46 1.50
CA LEU A 180 -28.33 -5.31 1.98
C LEU A 180 -27.52 -4.04 1.81
N ARG A 181 -28.09 -3.02 1.18
CA ARG A 181 -27.48 -1.68 1.14
C ARG A 181 -27.89 -0.92 2.36
N TYR A 182 -26.91 -0.54 3.18
CA TYR A 182 -27.11 0.30 4.34
C TYR A 182 -26.85 1.75 3.98
N GLU A 183 -27.83 2.63 4.19
CA GLU A 183 -27.66 4.07 4.17
C GLU A 183 -27.44 4.55 5.61
N ARG A 184 -26.18 4.59 6.04
CA ARG A 184 -25.84 5.03 7.39
C ARG A 184 -25.76 6.55 7.48
N PRO A 185 -26.31 7.17 8.54
CA PRO A 185 -26.15 8.60 8.75
C PRO A 185 -24.67 8.93 9.02
N PHE A 186 -24.22 10.08 8.54
CA PHE A 186 -22.88 10.57 8.83
C PHE A 186 -22.90 12.08 9.13
N THR A 187 -22.09 12.49 10.08
CA THR A 187 -22.07 13.88 10.55
C THR A 187 -20.65 14.27 10.91
N ARG A 188 -20.22 15.44 10.42
CA ARG A 188 -18.90 15.99 10.72
C ARG A 188 -18.78 16.26 12.24
N PRO A 189 -17.73 15.77 12.93
CA PRO A 189 -17.55 16.01 14.36
C PRO A 189 -17.36 17.48 14.67
N ALA A 190 -18.13 18.00 15.65
CA ALA A 190 -18.03 19.40 16.07
C ALA A 190 -16.66 19.74 16.71
N ALA A 191 -16.01 18.76 17.33
CA ALA A 191 -14.69 18.93 17.95
C ALA A 191 -13.58 19.18 16.94
N LEU A 192 -13.74 18.75 15.69
CA LEU A 192 -12.72 18.78 14.64
C LEU A 192 -12.21 20.21 14.36
N ASP A 193 -13.08 21.23 14.42
CA ASP A 193 -12.65 22.61 14.19
C ASP A 193 -11.67 23.09 15.26
N LYS A 194 -11.86 22.65 16.51
CA LYS A 194 -10.94 22.94 17.61
C LYS A 194 -9.60 22.20 17.44
N GLU A 195 -9.64 20.96 17.01
CA GLU A 195 -8.43 20.16 16.76
C GLU A 195 -7.62 20.72 15.58
N ARG A 196 -8.29 21.23 14.56
CA ARG A 196 -7.67 21.86 13.39
C ARG A 196 -7.21 23.30 13.65
N ALA A 197 -7.69 23.93 14.70
CA ALA A 197 -7.23 25.27 15.05
C ALA A 197 -5.83 25.19 15.68
N LEU A 198 -4.87 25.75 14.97
CA LEU A 198 -3.48 25.85 15.43
C LEU A 198 -2.99 27.27 15.23
N ASP A 199 -2.67 27.95 16.35
CA ASP A 199 -1.91 29.20 16.30
C ASP A 199 -0.41 28.85 16.19
N VAL A 200 0.12 28.89 14.98
CA VAL A 200 1.54 28.60 14.69
C VAL A 200 2.46 29.58 15.42
N ALA A 201 2.01 30.83 15.66
CA ALA A 201 2.81 31.80 16.39
C ALA A 201 2.99 31.43 17.87
N SER A 202 2.05 30.66 18.44
CA SER A 202 2.15 30.16 19.82
C SER A 202 3.10 28.96 19.97
N ILE A 203 3.54 28.35 18.86
CA ILE A 203 4.50 27.25 18.90
C ILE A 203 5.91 27.82 19.02
N PRO A 204 6.65 27.53 20.11
CA PRO A 204 8.01 28.06 20.27
C PRO A 204 8.95 27.43 19.25
N ALA A 205 9.78 28.25 18.60
CA ALA A 205 10.85 27.74 17.76
C ALA A 205 11.93 27.05 18.61
N PRO A 206 12.43 25.86 18.23
CA PRO A 206 13.54 25.24 18.92
C PRO A 206 14.80 26.12 18.87
N ALA A 207 15.59 26.12 19.95
CA ALA A 207 16.83 26.86 20.01
C ALA A 207 17.95 26.28 19.12
N ASP A 208 17.90 24.97 18.86
CA ASP A 208 18.85 24.22 18.04
C ASP A 208 18.11 23.32 17.05
N LEU A 209 18.08 23.73 15.78
CA LEU A 209 17.42 22.96 14.70
C LEU A 209 18.24 21.71 14.30
N GLY A 210 19.55 21.69 14.54
CA GLY A 210 20.37 20.50 14.33
C GLY A 210 20.02 19.39 15.33
N ALA A 211 19.94 19.71 16.61
CA ALA A 211 19.50 18.78 17.65
C ALA A 211 18.04 18.32 17.42
N THR A 212 17.19 19.23 16.93
CA THR A 212 15.80 18.92 16.55
C THR A 212 15.74 17.89 15.40
N LEU A 213 16.56 18.06 14.35
CA LEU A 213 16.68 17.11 13.25
C LEU A 213 17.13 15.72 13.72
N VAL A 214 18.14 15.66 14.60
CA VAL A 214 18.62 14.39 15.18
C VAL A 214 17.49 13.68 15.95
N LYS A 215 16.71 14.44 16.74
CA LYS A 215 15.58 13.88 17.50
C LYS A 215 14.46 13.39 16.58
N LEU A 216 14.15 14.11 15.50
CA LEU A 216 13.17 13.69 14.51
C LEU A 216 13.58 12.39 13.82
N LEU A 217 14.83 12.30 13.33
CA LEU A 217 15.36 11.08 12.69
C LEU A 217 15.36 9.86 13.62
N ALA A 218 15.46 10.07 14.93
CA ALA A 218 15.38 9.00 15.93
C ALA A 218 13.94 8.61 16.28
N SER A 219 12.91 9.34 15.82
CA SER A 219 11.52 8.98 16.10
C SER A 219 11.13 7.67 15.41
N PRO A 220 10.27 6.83 16.00
CA PRO A 220 9.89 5.54 15.41
C PRO A 220 9.30 5.65 14.01
N ASN A 221 8.62 6.75 13.68
CA ASN A 221 8.05 6.97 12.34
C ASN A 221 9.12 7.22 11.29
N LEU A 222 10.13 8.05 11.58
CA LEU A 222 11.16 8.45 10.63
C LEU A 222 12.38 7.52 10.63
N ALA A 223 12.67 6.86 11.76
CA ALA A 223 13.83 5.99 11.88
C ALA A 223 13.79 4.82 10.89
N SER A 224 14.98 4.33 10.53
CA SER A 224 15.15 3.21 9.61
C SER A 224 14.34 1.98 10.02
N LYS A 225 13.59 1.43 9.09
CA LYS A 225 12.85 0.16 9.25
C LYS A 225 13.69 -1.08 8.89
N GLU A 226 15.02 -0.93 8.79
CA GLU A 226 15.92 -2.03 8.46
C GLU A 226 15.73 -3.24 9.37
N TRP A 227 15.45 -3.01 10.66
CA TRP A 227 15.14 -4.08 11.61
C TRP A 227 13.97 -4.97 11.16
N ILE A 228 12.95 -4.39 10.49
CA ILE A 228 11.80 -5.13 9.96
C ILE A 228 12.21 -5.89 8.69
N TYR A 229 12.59 -5.18 7.63
CA TYR A 229 12.73 -5.79 6.31
C TYR A 229 13.94 -6.73 6.18
N ARG A 230 14.97 -6.61 7.03
CA ARG A 230 16.08 -7.57 7.06
C ARG A 230 15.69 -8.97 7.54
N GLN A 231 14.51 -9.14 8.16
CA GLN A 231 13.98 -10.43 8.60
C GLN A 231 13.35 -11.22 7.46
N TYR A 232 13.15 -10.60 6.31
CA TYR A 232 12.52 -11.19 5.13
C TYR A 232 13.49 -11.20 3.96
N ASP A 233 13.33 -12.17 3.04
CA ASP A 233 14.06 -12.14 1.78
C ASP A 233 13.39 -11.15 0.81
N HIS A 234 13.90 -9.92 0.78
CA HIS A 234 13.50 -8.89 -0.17
C HIS A 234 14.28 -8.94 -1.49
N MET A 235 15.12 -9.98 -1.69
CA MET A 235 15.96 -10.16 -2.89
C MET A 235 15.58 -11.41 -3.70
N VAL A 236 14.42 -11.99 -3.45
CA VAL A 236 13.94 -13.23 -4.10
C VAL A 236 14.21 -13.20 -5.61
N ARG A 237 14.80 -14.28 -6.14
CA ARG A 237 15.22 -14.44 -7.54
C ARG A 237 16.18 -13.33 -8.05
N VAL A 238 16.79 -12.59 -7.14
CA VAL A 238 17.64 -11.42 -7.45
C VAL A 238 16.90 -10.38 -8.32
N GLY A 239 15.59 -10.29 -8.13
CA GLY A 239 14.72 -9.40 -8.91
C GLY A 239 14.71 -7.95 -8.45
N THR A 240 15.07 -7.68 -7.18
CA THR A 240 14.99 -6.33 -6.60
C THR A 240 16.13 -5.44 -7.09
N VAL A 241 15.79 -4.34 -7.74
CA VAL A 241 16.72 -3.32 -8.23
C VAL A 241 16.87 -2.18 -7.23
N VAL A 242 15.74 -1.63 -6.74
CA VAL A 242 15.74 -0.64 -5.66
C VAL A 242 15.18 -1.31 -4.41
N ARG A 243 16.01 -1.37 -3.37
CA ARG A 243 15.72 -2.09 -2.13
C ARG A 243 14.81 -1.30 -1.19
N PRO A 244 14.19 -1.96 -0.18
CA PRO A 244 13.52 -1.26 0.91
C PRO A 244 14.40 -0.19 1.56
N GLY A 245 13.79 0.92 1.96
CA GLY A 245 14.47 2.12 2.48
C GLY A 245 14.57 3.27 1.47
N ALA A 246 14.21 3.04 0.20
CA ALA A 246 13.98 4.09 -0.79
C ALA A 246 12.50 4.47 -0.87
N ASP A 247 12.16 5.48 -1.67
CA ASP A 247 10.80 6.00 -1.82
C ASP A 247 9.83 4.96 -2.36
N ALA A 248 10.27 4.17 -3.35
CA ALA A 248 9.56 3.00 -3.84
C ALA A 248 10.53 1.83 -4.07
N ALA A 249 10.06 0.62 -3.85
CA ALA A 249 10.78 -0.58 -4.27
C ALA A 249 10.66 -0.76 -5.79
N VAL A 250 11.74 -1.20 -6.45
CA VAL A 250 11.71 -1.54 -7.89
C VAL A 250 12.16 -2.98 -8.08
N ILE A 251 11.30 -3.79 -8.69
CA ILE A 251 11.59 -5.18 -9.05
C ILE A 251 11.55 -5.36 -10.57
N ARG A 252 12.49 -6.15 -11.08
CA ARG A 252 12.51 -6.51 -12.51
C ARG A 252 11.37 -7.45 -12.87
N ILE A 253 10.75 -7.22 -14.00
CA ILE A 253 9.88 -8.21 -14.61
C ILE A 253 10.78 -9.26 -15.25
N LEU A 254 10.74 -10.48 -14.70
CA LEU A 254 11.46 -11.61 -15.25
C LEU A 254 10.53 -12.36 -16.19
N ASP A 255 10.85 -12.37 -17.48
CA ASP A 255 10.18 -13.25 -18.43
C ASP A 255 10.63 -14.69 -18.14
N GLY A 256 9.68 -15.63 -17.99
CA GLY A 256 9.92 -16.98 -17.46
C GLY A 256 10.94 -17.83 -18.20
N ALA A 257 11.43 -17.37 -19.33
CA ALA A 257 12.39 -18.05 -20.21
C ALA A 257 13.84 -17.55 -20.08
N SER A 258 14.23 -17.02 -18.93
CA SER A 258 15.64 -16.63 -18.69
C SER A 258 16.22 -15.56 -19.62
N ASP A 259 15.39 -14.78 -20.29
CA ASP A 259 15.89 -13.67 -21.09
C ASP A 259 16.13 -12.44 -20.21
N PRO A 260 17.39 -11.98 -20.06
CA PRO A 260 17.69 -10.69 -19.45
C PRO A 260 17.16 -9.50 -20.25
N ALA A 261 16.43 -9.71 -21.32
CA ALA A 261 16.05 -8.71 -22.30
C ALA A 261 14.78 -7.90 -21.95
N THR A 262 13.93 -8.29 -21.01
CA THR A 262 12.94 -7.33 -20.50
C THR A 262 13.63 -6.39 -19.52
N ALA A 263 13.94 -5.20 -20.00
CA ALA A 263 14.49 -4.14 -19.18
C ALA A 263 13.46 -3.60 -18.16
N LYS A 264 12.17 -3.93 -18.31
CA LYS A 264 11.06 -3.37 -17.52
C LYS A 264 11.12 -3.74 -16.04
N GLY A 265 10.65 -2.82 -15.21
CA GLY A 265 10.46 -3.04 -13.79
C GLY A 265 9.12 -2.53 -13.28
N LEU A 266 8.67 -3.10 -12.17
CA LEU A 266 7.55 -2.61 -11.39
C LEU A 266 8.06 -1.82 -10.21
N ALA A 267 7.53 -0.61 -10.01
CA ALA A 267 7.71 0.16 -8.79
C ALA A 267 6.51 -0.03 -7.87
N LEU A 268 6.76 -0.18 -6.58
CA LEU A 268 5.74 -0.45 -5.57
C LEU A 268 5.95 0.47 -4.36
N LYS A 269 4.88 1.11 -3.91
CA LYS A 269 4.85 1.96 -2.71
C LYS A 269 3.55 1.78 -1.95
N THR A 270 3.63 1.83 -0.62
CA THR A 270 2.46 1.97 0.27
C THR A 270 2.61 3.18 1.15
N ASP A 271 1.52 3.88 1.42
CA ASP A 271 1.53 5.07 2.27
C ASP A 271 0.20 5.34 2.98
N CYS A 272 0.25 5.96 4.15
CA CYS A 272 -0.85 6.63 4.83
C CYS A 272 -0.36 7.40 6.06
N ASN A 273 -0.65 8.69 6.15
CA ASN A 273 -0.49 9.44 7.40
C ASN A 273 -1.84 9.55 8.14
N SER A 274 -2.06 8.66 9.12
CA SER A 274 -3.32 8.59 9.88
C SER A 274 -3.61 9.85 10.72
N ARG A 275 -2.61 10.66 11.09
CA ARG A 275 -2.81 11.95 11.76
C ARG A 275 -3.46 12.97 10.82
N PHE A 276 -2.99 13.05 9.58
CA PHE A 276 -3.60 13.89 8.55
C PHE A 276 -5.05 13.48 8.30
N VAL A 277 -5.31 12.18 8.17
CA VAL A 277 -6.67 11.66 7.96
C VAL A 277 -7.59 11.93 9.16
N ALA A 278 -7.07 11.82 10.39
CA ALA A 278 -7.85 12.14 11.60
C ALA A 278 -8.24 13.62 11.66
N LEU A 279 -7.33 14.53 11.28
CA LEU A 279 -7.54 15.98 11.28
C LEU A 279 -8.38 16.45 10.08
N ASP A 280 -8.25 15.82 8.93
CA ASP A 280 -9.05 16.06 7.72
C ASP A 280 -9.11 14.80 6.87
N PRO A 281 -10.17 13.98 6.96
CA PRO A 281 -10.24 12.73 6.22
C PRO A 281 -10.17 12.89 4.71
N TYR A 282 -10.77 13.95 4.17
CA TYR A 282 -10.75 14.24 2.75
C TYR A 282 -9.33 14.61 2.27
N GLU A 283 -8.68 15.57 2.95
CA GLU A 283 -7.35 16.03 2.56
C GLU A 283 -6.28 14.97 2.89
N GLY A 284 -6.38 14.30 4.04
CA GLY A 284 -5.44 13.24 4.43
C GLY A 284 -5.43 12.05 3.46
N ALA A 285 -6.59 11.64 2.95
CA ALA A 285 -6.68 10.59 1.93
C ALA A 285 -6.11 11.04 0.57
N ARG A 286 -6.33 12.31 0.18
CA ARG A 286 -5.70 12.90 -1.02
C ARG A 286 -4.17 12.91 -0.91
N LEU A 287 -3.66 13.29 0.25
CA LEU A 287 -2.21 13.32 0.54
C LEU A 287 -1.60 11.92 0.44
N ALA A 288 -2.25 10.88 0.96
CA ALA A 288 -1.78 9.50 0.87
C ALA A 288 -1.64 9.02 -0.59
N VAL A 289 -2.64 9.32 -1.45
CA VAL A 289 -2.57 9.01 -2.89
C VAL A 289 -1.44 9.80 -3.57
N ALA A 290 -1.33 11.09 -3.27
CA ALA A 290 -0.32 11.98 -3.85
C ALA A 290 1.10 11.55 -3.45
N GLU A 291 1.30 11.14 -2.22
CA GLU A 291 2.60 10.67 -1.74
C GLU A 291 3.01 9.36 -2.42
N CYS A 292 2.11 8.38 -2.54
CA CYS A 292 2.38 7.18 -3.33
C CYS A 292 2.74 7.52 -4.79
N TYR A 293 1.99 8.44 -5.42
CA TYR A 293 2.25 8.91 -6.78
C TYR A 293 3.63 9.55 -6.91
N ARG A 294 4.01 10.41 -5.97
CA ARG A 294 5.30 11.09 -5.92
C ARG A 294 6.44 10.09 -5.73
N ASN A 295 6.29 9.17 -4.77
CA ASN A 295 7.29 8.14 -4.46
C ASN A 295 7.54 7.18 -5.62
N VAL A 296 6.51 6.74 -6.33
CA VAL A 296 6.65 5.96 -7.57
C VAL A 296 7.36 6.77 -8.66
N SER A 297 7.08 8.09 -8.71
CA SER A 297 7.70 8.99 -9.70
C SER A 297 9.18 9.27 -9.41
N THR A 298 9.63 9.30 -8.14
CA THR A 298 11.04 9.54 -7.78
C THR A 298 11.97 8.48 -8.33
N VAL A 299 11.53 7.22 -8.38
CA VAL A 299 12.33 6.14 -8.95
C VAL A 299 12.27 6.09 -10.49
N GLY A 300 11.49 6.97 -11.12
CA GLY A 300 11.34 7.08 -12.58
C GLY A 300 10.22 6.25 -13.17
N ALA A 301 9.38 5.61 -12.36
CA ALA A 301 8.27 4.79 -12.85
C ALA A 301 7.01 5.62 -13.11
N GLU A 302 6.26 5.29 -14.15
CA GLU A 302 4.92 5.83 -14.42
C GLU A 302 3.90 5.17 -13.49
N PRO A 303 3.21 5.90 -12.59
CA PRO A 303 2.15 5.37 -11.77
C PRO A 303 0.97 4.89 -12.63
N LEU A 304 0.50 3.65 -12.42
CA LEU A 304 -0.51 3.02 -13.27
C LEU A 304 -1.83 2.76 -12.55
N ALA A 305 -1.77 2.28 -11.31
CA ALA A 305 -2.95 1.85 -10.59
C ALA A 305 -2.74 1.92 -9.08
N THR A 306 -3.86 2.03 -8.37
CA THR A 306 -3.93 2.12 -6.92
C THR A 306 -4.69 0.90 -6.37
N THR A 307 -4.27 0.41 -5.22
CA THR A 307 -5.07 -0.42 -4.32
C THR A 307 -5.22 0.29 -2.98
N ASP A 308 -6.25 -0.04 -2.22
CA ASP A 308 -6.43 0.53 -0.89
C ASP A 308 -6.60 -0.56 0.19
N CYS A 309 -6.31 -0.20 1.44
CA CYS A 309 -6.61 -0.98 2.63
C CYS A 309 -7.22 -0.01 3.66
N LEU A 310 -8.55 0.07 3.66
CA LEU A 310 -9.31 1.04 4.45
C LEU A 310 -9.56 0.49 5.85
N ASN A 311 -8.99 1.14 6.88
CA ASN A 311 -9.16 0.74 8.27
C ASN A 311 -9.82 1.86 9.06
N PHE A 312 -11.03 1.59 9.57
CA PHE A 312 -11.86 2.55 10.30
C PHE A 312 -12.53 1.89 11.51
N GLY A 313 -12.98 2.69 12.46
CA GLY A 313 -13.76 2.23 13.60
C GLY A 313 -15.19 1.80 13.23
N ASN A 314 -16.09 1.83 14.21
CA ASN A 314 -17.48 1.40 14.03
C ASN A 314 -18.27 2.39 13.14
N PRO A 315 -18.71 1.98 11.92
CA PRO A 315 -19.42 2.83 10.98
C PRO A 315 -20.88 3.13 11.40
N GLU A 316 -21.37 2.54 12.47
CA GLU A 316 -22.68 2.88 13.06
C GLU A 316 -22.63 4.21 13.82
N ARG A 317 -21.43 4.67 14.17
CA ARG A 317 -21.18 5.99 14.72
C ARG A 317 -21.13 7.01 13.59
N PRO A 318 -21.99 8.05 13.61
CA PRO A 318 -22.07 9.01 12.50
C PRO A 318 -20.77 9.81 12.25
N ASP A 319 -19.96 10.02 13.28
CA ASP A 319 -18.66 10.68 13.19
C ASP A 319 -17.62 9.79 12.48
N VAL A 320 -17.57 8.50 12.77
CA VAL A 320 -16.71 7.53 12.11
C VAL A 320 -17.13 7.28 10.66
N MET A 321 -18.45 7.16 10.44
CA MET A 321 -18.99 7.04 9.08
C MET A 321 -18.64 8.28 8.22
N TRP A 322 -18.67 9.48 8.83
CA TRP A 322 -18.24 10.70 8.15
C TRP A 322 -16.76 10.64 7.74
N GLN A 323 -15.88 10.15 8.61
CA GLN A 323 -14.46 9.98 8.29
C GLN A 323 -14.27 9.05 7.08
N LEU A 324 -14.98 7.92 7.04
CA LEU A 324 -14.93 6.98 5.92
C LEU A 324 -15.42 7.61 4.62
N VAL A 325 -16.57 8.30 4.64
CA VAL A 325 -17.15 8.95 3.46
C VAL A 325 -16.21 10.01 2.89
N GLU A 326 -15.67 10.90 3.73
CA GLU A 326 -14.78 11.96 3.27
C GLU A 326 -13.43 11.41 2.80
N ALA A 327 -12.89 10.37 3.45
CA ALA A 327 -11.66 9.72 2.99
C ALA A 327 -11.84 9.08 1.59
N ILE A 328 -12.94 8.36 1.35
CA ILE A 328 -13.23 7.77 0.03
C ILE A 328 -13.41 8.85 -1.03
N ARG A 329 -14.07 9.98 -0.70
CA ARG A 329 -14.21 11.11 -1.61
C ARG A 329 -12.85 11.71 -1.99
N GLY A 330 -12.01 11.96 -0.98
CA GLY A 330 -10.66 12.49 -1.18
C GLY A 330 -9.79 11.56 -2.02
N LEU A 331 -9.77 10.26 -1.71
CA LEU A 331 -9.09 9.23 -2.46
C LEU A 331 -9.53 9.23 -3.94
N GLY A 332 -10.85 9.21 -4.17
CA GLY A 332 -11.41 9.19 -5.52
C GLY A 332 -11.05 10.45 -6.33
N ASP A 333 -11.05 11.63 -5.70
CA ASP A 333 -10.67 12.87 -6.40
C ASP A 333 -9.18 12.89 -6.76
N ALA A 334 -8.30 12.44 -5.86
CA ALA A 334 -6.87 12.33 -6.14
C ALA A 334 -6.57 11.30 -7.24
N CYS A 335 -7.16 10.11 -7.16
CA CYS A 335 -6.98 9.06 -8.17
C CYS A 335 -7.44 9.51 -9.56
N ARG A 336 -8.56 10.24 -9.66
CA ARG A 336 -9.02 10.79 -10.94
C ARG A 336 -8.06 11.85 -11.49
N ALA A 337 -7.59 12.77 -10.66
CA ALA A 337 -6.70 13.84 -11.09
C ALA A 337 -5.31 13.33 -11.49
N LEU A 338 -4.82 12.28 -10.81
CA LEU A 338 -3.50 11.69 -11.08
C LEU A 338 -3.56 10.51 -12.06
N ALA A 339 -4.75 10.15 -12.57
CA ALA A 339 -4.99 9.06 -13.50
C ALA A 339 -4.51 7.68 -12.99
N THR A 340 -4.67 7.42 -11.69
CA THR A 340 -4.31 6.16 -11.03
C THR A 340 -5.55 5.45 -10.51
N PRO A 341 -6.29 4.71 -11.36
CA PRO A 341 -7.55 4.08 -10.97
C PRO A 341 -7.34 3.07 -9.83
N VAL A 342 -8.35 2.98 -8.95
CA VAL A 342 -8.40 1.92 -7.92
C VAL A 342 -8.82 0.62 -8.60
N VAL A 343 -7.96 -0.39 -8.56
CA VAL A 343 -8.17 -1.69 -9.23
C VAL A 343 -8.48 -2.82 -8.25
N SER A 344 -8.17 -2.62 -6.97
CA SER A 344 -8.48 -3.55 -5.88
C SER A 344 -8.50 -2.79 -4.55
N GLY A 345 -8.93 -3.45 -3.50
CA GLY A 345 -8.89 -2.88 -2.17
C GLY A 345 -9.48 -3.80 -1.12
N ASN A 346 -9.30 -3.42 0.13
CA ASN A 346 -9.89 -4.05 1.30
C ASN A 346 -10.50 -2.99 2.20
N VAL A 347 -11.60 -3.31 2.87
CA VAL A 347 -12.15 -2.49 3.93
C VAL A 347 -12.28 -3.32 5.21
N SER A 348 -11.76 -2.78 6.31
CA SER A 348 -11.89 -3.32 7.66
C SER A 348 -12.57 -2.26 8.53
N LEU A 349 -13.70 -2.61 9.09
CA LEU A 349 -14.53 -1.74 9.93
C LEU A 349 -14.62 -2.30 11.35
N TYR A 350 -15.18 -1.52 12.28
CA TYR A 350 -15.28 -1.90 13.70
C TYR A 350 -13.92 -2.12 14.39
N ASN A 351 -12.84 -1.50 13.85
CA ASN A 351 -11.51 -1.58 14.46
C ASN A 351 -11.47 -0.71 15.72
N GLU A 352 -11.93 -1.27 16.80
CA GLU A 352 -12.02 -0.63 18.11
C GLU A 352 -11.48 -1.55 19.20
N THR A 353 -10.90 -0.97 20.23
CA THR A 353 -10.47 -1.67 21.44
C THR A 353 -10.97 -0.89 22.62
N GLU A 354 -11.76 -1.52 23.52
CA GLU A 354 -12.36 -0.87 24.69
C GLU A 354 -13.10 0.43 24.35
N GLY A 355 -13.88 0.43 23.28
CA GLY A 355 -14.65 1.58 22.80
C GLY A 355 -13.81 2.71 22.19
N ARG A 356 -12.52 2.49 21.94
CA ARG A 356 -11.63 3.44 21.25
C ARG A 356 -11.37 2.97 19.83
N ALA A 357 -11.85 3.75 18.87
CA ALA A 357 -11.58 3.52 17.47
C ALA A 357 -10.09 3.72 17.14
N VAL A 358 -9.57 2.92 16.20
CA VAL A 358 -8.28 3.23 15.56
C VAL A 358 -8.37 4.58 14.86
N LYS A 359 -7.24 5.24 14.66
CA LYS A 359 -7.20 6.41 13.77
C LYS A 359 -7.64 5.97 12.37
N PRO A 360 -8.39 6.81 11.65
CA PRO A 360 -8.80 6.50 10.28
C PRO A 360 -7.55 6.32 9.40
N THR A 361 -7.39 5.13 8.82
CA THR A 361 -6.16 4.75 8.11
C THR A 361 -6.50 4.13 6.76
N PRO A 362 -6.80 4.95 5.73
CA PRO A 362 -6.93 4.51 4.35
C PRO A 362 -5.52 4.33 3.76
N THR A 363 -4.90 3.18 4.00
CA THR A 363 -3.58 2.88 3.43
C THR A 363 -3.68 2.68 1.94
N ILE A 364 -2.86 3.40 1.20
CA ILE A 364 -2.80 3.35 -0.26
C ILE A 364 -1.61 2.49 -0.68
N GLY A 365 -1.81 1.60 -1.63
CA GLY A 365 -0.76 0.94 -2.37
C GLY A 365 -0.79 1.39 -3.83
N MET A 366 0.37 1.65 -4.43
CA MET A 366 0.46 2.08 -5.82
C MET A 366 1.49 1.26 -6.57
N VAL A 367 1.14 0.87 -7.79
CA VAL A 367 2.04 0.21 -8.73
C VAL A 367 2.37 1.15 -9.89
N GLY A 368 3.64 1.17 -10.27
CA GLY A 368 4.12 1.89 -11.44
C GLY A 368 4.98 1.00 -12.34
N LEU A 369 5.17 1.43 -13.56
CA LEU A 369 5.99 0.74 -14.56
C LEU A 369 7.17 1.63 -14.96
N ILE A 370 8.37 1.06 -14.97
CA ILE A 370 9.56 1.68 -15.54
C ILE A 370 10.02 0.84 -16.74
N ASP A 371 10.28 1.49 -17.89
CA ASP A 371 10.66 0.81 -19.13
C ASP A 371 12.02 0.14 -19.03
N ASN A 372 12.94 0.70 -18.25
CA ASN A 372 14.23 0.10 -17.95
C ASN A 372 14.51 0.21 -16.45
N ALA A 373 14.41 -0.90 -15.74
CA ALA A 373 14.65 -0.96 -14.31
C ALA A 373 16.08 -0.52 -13.91
N ALA A 374 17.06 -0.65 -14.80
CA ALA A 374 18.42 -0.19 -14.55
C ALA A 374 18.57 1.34 -14.52
N ASP A 375 17.61 2.07 -15.07
CA ASP A 375 17.60 3.53 -15.04
C ASP A 375 16.94 4.10 -13.78
N ALA A 376 16.40 3.23 -12.90
CA ALA A 376 15.83 3.66 -11.64
C ALA A 376 16.85 4.37 -10.74
N VAL A 377 16.46 5.47 -10.13
CA VAL A 377 17.29 6.23 -9.19
C VAL A 377 16.78 6.02 -7.76
N GLY A 378 17.67 6.18 -6.79
CA GLY A 378 17.35 6.14 -5.36
C GLY A 378 17.58 7.50 -4.71
N PRO A 379 17.33 7.61 -3.38
CA PRO A 379 17.44 8.87 -2.64
C PRO A 379 18.88 9.31 -2.36
N ALA A 380 19.84 8.40 -2.36
CA ALA A 380 21.18 8.62 -1.85
C ALA A 380 21.99 9.60 -2.70
N PHE A 381 22.58 10.62 -2.07
CA PHE A 381 23.46 11.56 -2.74
C PHE A 381 24.75 10.92 -3.24
N ARG A 382 25.23 11.43 -4.37
CA ARG A 382 26.58 11.21 -4.89
C ARG A 382 27.39 12.49 -4.75
N ALA A 383 28.69 12.36 -4.60
CA ALA A 383 29.56 13.53 -4.47
C ALA A 383 29.56 14.41 -5.73
N ASP A 384 29.88 15.68 -5.55
CA ASP A 384 30.08 16.67 -6.61
C ASP A 384 28.84 16.88 -7.52
N CYS A 385 27.64 16.77 -6.95
CA CYS A 385 26.39 17.08 -7.64
C CYS A 385 25.80 18.41 -7.17
N ALA A 386 25.08 19.09 -8.07
CA ALA A 386 24.16 20.15 -7.70
C ALA A 386 22.90 19.54 -7.05
N VAL A 387 22.31 20.24 -6.08
CA VAL A 387 21.05 19.87 -5.43
C VAL A 387 19.99 20.88 -5.77
N ALA A 388 18.82 20.41 -6.23
CA ALA A 388 17.66 21.25 -6.45
C ALA A 388 16.41 20.69 -5.76
N LEU A 389 15.47 21.59 -5.50
CA LEU A 389 14.12 21.28 -5.08
C LEU A 389 13.18 21.45 -6.27
N LEU A 390 12.47 20.40 -6.65
CA LEU A 390 11.27 20.46 -7.46
C LEU A 390 10.08 20.72 -6.54
N GLY A 391 9.26 21.72 -6.85
CA GLY A 391 8.17 22.17 -5.99
C GLY A 391 8.50 23.46 -5.23
N VAL A 392 7.71 23.77 -4.20
CA VAL A 392 7.83 25.00 -3.41
C VAL A 392 7.69 24.72 -1.93
N ASN A 393 8.45 25.43 -1.10
CA ASN A 393 8.32 25.36 0.36
C ASN A 393 7.09 26.16 0.83
N SER A 394 6.49 25.73 1.95
CA SER A 394 5.46 26.48 2.67
C SER A 394 5.66 26.32 4.18
N ASP A 395 4.92 27.08 4.96
CA ASP A 395 4.97 27.10 6.43
C ASP A 395 3.94 26.14 7.08
N GLU A 396 3.46 25.15 6.34
CA GLU A 396 2.43 24.21 6.77
C GLU A 396 3.03 23.12 7.66
N ILE A 397 2.63 23.13 8.95
CA ILE A 397 3.07 22.17 9.96
C ILE A 397 1.93 21.43 10.66
N GLY A 398 0.67 21.69 10.28
CA GLY A 398 -0.49 21.05 10.91
C GLY A 398 -0.44 19.53 10.77
N GLY A 399 -0.60 18.79 11.88
CA GLY A 399 -0.54 17.33 11.93
C GLY A 399 0.84 16.72 11.69
N SER A 400 1.89 17.53 11.57
CA SER A 400 3.24 17.08 11.21
C SER A 400 3.91 16.23 12.29
N GLU A 401 4.91 15.44 11.88
CA GLU A 401 5.81 14.72 12.78
C GLU A 401 6.59 15.71 13.68
N TYR A 402 6.94 16.88 13.13
CA TYR A 402 7.58 17.95 13.89
C TYR A 402 6.72 18.40 15.08
N LEU A 403 5.41 18.64 14.89
CA LEU A 403 4.52 19.01 15.99
C LEU A 403 4.35 17.88 17.01
N ASP A 404 4.24 16.65 16.55
CA ASP A 404 4.05 15.49 17.42
C ASP A 404 5.29 15.21 18.27
N VAL A 405 6.43 15.01 17.64
CA VAL A 405 7.67 14.57 18.29
C VAL A 405 8.33 15.69 19.14
N ILE A 406 8.28 16.93 18.67
CA ILE A 406 8.98 18.03 19.34
C ILE A 406 8.08 18.74 20.35
N HIS A 407 6.81 18.91 20.03
CA HIS A 407 5.87 19.69 20.83
C HIS A 407 4.76 18.86 21.50
N GLY A 408 4.66 17.54 21.23
CA GLY A 408 3.64 16.66 21.78
C GLY A 408 2.21 17.06 21.33
N LYS A 409 2.08 17.64 20.13
CA LYS A 409 0.81 18.16 19.62
C LYS A 409 0.41 17.47 18.33
N GLN A 410 -0.79 16.90 18.32
CA GLN A 410 -1.45 16.39 17.13
C GLN A 410 -2.63 17.31 16.80
N ALA A 411 -2.35 18.43 16.15
CA ALA A 411 -3.31 19.50 15.90
C ALA A 411 -2.95 20.26 14.62
N GLY A 412 -3.88 21.11 14.17
CA GLY A 412 -3.72 21.92 12.97
C GLY A 412 -4.32 21.25 11.73
N ALA A 413 -4.63 22.04 10.72
CA ALA A 413 -5.09 21.50 9.44
C ALA A 413 -3.91 20.81 8.74
N PRO A 414 -4.11 19.62 8.12
CA PRO A 414 -3.11 19.02 7.24
C PRO A 414 -2.69 19.98 6.13
N PRO A 415 -1.49 19.81 5.57
CA PRO A 415 -1.04 20.60 4.42
C PRO A 415 -2.01 20.50 3.25
N LYS A 416 -2.18 21.58 2.52
CA LYS A 416 -3.08 21.62 1.35
C LYS A 416 -2.41 21.06 0.12
N LEU A 417 -3.09 20.12 -0.54
CA LEU A 417 -2.62 19.50 -1.75
C LEU A 417 -3.13 20.22 -3.00
N ASP A 418 -2.21 20.68 -3.84
CA ASP A 418 -2.48 21.09 -5.21
C ASP A 418 -2.17 19.93 -6.16
N LEU A 419 -3.21 19.24 -6.61
CA LEU A 419 -3.09 18.05 -7.48
C LEU A 419 -2.47 18.38 -8.85
N ALA A 420 -2.63 19.59 -9.35
CA ALA A 420 -2.00 20.00 -10.61
C ALA A 420 -0.48 20.14 -10.43
N ARG A 421 -0.05 20.75 -9.33
CA ARG A 421 1.37 20.84 -8.97
C ARG A 421 1.96 19.45 -8.69
N GLU A 422 1.24 18.58 -7.97
CA GLU A 422 1.67 17.20 -7.71
C GLU A 422 1.93 16.45 -9.02
N ALA A 423 0.98 16.51 -9.95
CA ALA A 423 1.13 15.90 -11.27
C ALA A 423 2.31 16.49 -12.06
N ALA A 424 2.50 17.81 -12.02
CA ALA A 424 3.60 18.48 -12.70
C ALA A 424 4.97 18.05 -12.14
N VAL A 425 5.13 18.04 -10.82
CA VAL A 425 6.38 17.65 -10.15
C VAL A 425 6.71 16.19 -10.42
N GLY A 426 5.74 15.27 -10.29
CA GLY A 426 5.95 13.86 -10.60
C GLY A 426 6.32 13.61 -12.06
N LYS A 427 5.63 14.26 -13.02
CA LYS A 427 5.96 14.15 -14.45
C LYS A 427 7.35 14.68 -14.77
N ALA A 428 7.72 15.82 -14.20
CA ALA A 428 9.06 16.40 -14.38
C ALA A 428 10.14 15.44 -13.84
N CYS A 429 9.95 14.88 -12.65
CA CYS A 429 10.90 13.93 -12.06
C CYS A 429 11.10 12.70 -12.96
N ARG A 430 10.02 12.09 -13.44
CA ARG A 430 10.09 10.93 -14.35
C ARG A 430 10.80 11.26 -15.67
N ALA A 431 10.49 12.42 -16.25
CA ALA A 431 11.15 12.89 -17.48
C ALA A 431 12.66 13.10 -17.28
N LEU A 432 13.06 13.64 -16.13
CA LEU A 432 14.47 13.81 -15.76
C LEU A 432 15.20 12.47 -15.56
N VAL A 433 14.54 11.48 -14.95
CA VAL A 433 15.08 10.11 -14.82
C VAL A 433 15.22 9.47 -16.19
N ALA A 434 14.20 9.52 -17.04
CA ALA A 434 14.22 8.98 -18.39
C ALA A 434 15.32 9.62 -19.28
N ALA A 435 15.58 10.92 -19.08
CA ALA A 435 16.68 11.64 -19.73
C ALA A 435 18.07 11.32 -19.13
N LYS A 436 18.14 10.49 -18.06
CA LYS A 436 19.39 10.12 -17.34
C LYS A 436 20.13 11.35 -16.79
N LEU A 437 19.39 12.34 -16.36
CA LEU A 437 19.94 13.58 -15.82
C LEU A 437 20.15 13.53 -14.31
N LEU A 438 19.37 12.70 -13.58
CA LEU A 438 19.41 12.65 -12.12
C LEU A 438 20.44 11.64 -11.60
N ALA A 439 21.18 12.05 -10.59
CA ALA A 439 22.03 11.19 -9.78
C ALA A 439 21.26 10.59 -8.59
N SER A 440 20.26 11.32 -8.07
CA SER A 440 19.32 10.87 -7.03
C SER A 440 18.03 11.68 -7.10
N ALA A 441 16.96 11.10 -6.55
CA ALA A 441 15.69 11.77 -6.28
C ALA A 441 15.09 11.23 -4.98
N HIS A 442 14.51 12.11 -4.16
CA HIS A 442 13.88 11.78 -2.87
C HIS A 442 12.74 12.74 -2.58
N ASP A 443 11.60 12.24 -2.16
CA ASP A 443 10.47 13.09 -1.84
C ASP A 443 10.65 13.82 -0.50
N CYS A 444 9.91 14.90 -0.31
CA CYS A 444 9.79 15.56 0.98
C CYS A 444 8.43 15.23 1.57
N SER A 445 8.41 14.43 2.63
CA SER A 445 7.21 14.02 3.35
C SER A 445 7.36 14.29 4.85
N GLU A 446 7.12 13.33 5.73
CA GLU A 446 7.23 13.50 7.18
C GLU A 446 8.60 14.03 7.59
N GLY A 447 8.57 15.02 8.48
CA GLY A 447 9.77 15.74 8.97
C GLY A 447 10.32 16.77 7.99
N GLY A 448 9.74 16.91 6.80
CA GLY A 448 9.98 17.98 5.84
C GLY A 448 11.34 17.95 5.14
N LEU A 449 11.76 19.12 4.63
CA LEU A 449 12.95 19.25 3.78
C LEU A 449 14.25 18.81 4.48
N ALA A 450 14.41 19.14 5.76
CA ALA A 450 15.65 18.80 6.46
C ALA A 450 15.81 17.30 6.68
N VAL A 451 14.71 16.57 6.91
CA VAL A 451 14.72 15.10 7.01
C VAL A 451 15.04 14.49 5.66
N ALA A 452 14.38 14.91 4.58
CA ALA A 452 14.66 14.41 3.23
C ALA A 452 16.13 14.62 2.80
N LEU A 453 16.71 15.79 3.10
CA LEU A 453 18.13 16.06 2.87
C LEU A 453 19.03 15.17 3.73
N ALA A 454 18.68 14.97 5.00
CA ALA A 454 19.45 14.11 5.90
C ALA A 454 19.43 12.64 5.43
N GLU A 455 18.27 12.11 5.06
CA GLU A 455 18.12 10.75 4.54
C GLU A 455 18.93 10.56 3.26
N SER A 456 18.90 11.54 2.34
CA SER A 456 19.74 11.51 1.13
C SER A 456 21.24 11.49 1.45
N CYS A 457 21.67 12.11 2.54
CA CYS A 457 23.07 12.13 2.98
C CYS A 457 23.52 10.84 3.67
N ILE A 458 22.64 10.18 4.45
CA ILE A 458 22.98 9.06 5.32
C ILE A 458 22.69 7.68 4.73
N GLN A 459 22.06 7.64 3.58
CA GLN A 459 21.90 6.42 2.79
C GLN A 459 23.10 6.25 1.84
N PRO A 460 23.73 5.06 1.78
CA PRO A 460 24.82 4.85 0.83
C PRO A 460 24.26 4.62 -0.57
N ALA A 461 24.83 5.24 -1.58
CA ALA A 461 24.43 5.09 -2.98
C ALA A 461 24.53 3.63 -3.49
N THR A 462 25.46 2.87 -2.93
CA THR A 462 25.58 1.40 -3.08
C THR A 462 26.05 0.84 -1.74
N PRO A 463 25.80 -0.46 -1.46
CA PRO A 463 26.27 -1.07 -0.22
C PRO A 463 27.79 -0.84 0.01
N GLY A 464 28.14 -0.25 1.15
CA GLY A 464 29.53 0.07 1.50
C GLY A 464 30.08 1.36 0.90
N ALA A 465 29.34 2.09 0.07
CA ALA A 465 29.76 3.40 -0.40
C ALA A 465 29.83 4.42 0.77
N PRO A 466 30.73 5.40 0.70
CA PRO A 466 30.81 6.45 1.70
C PRO A 466 29.54 7.32 1.69
N LEU A 467 29.10 7.77 2.85
CA LEU A 467 28.06 8.77 3.01
C LEU A 467 28.53 10.12 2.44
N VAL A 468 27.61 10.86 1.84
CA VAL A 468 27.91 12.12 1.16
C VAL A 468 27.09 13.26 1.77
N GLY A 469 27.74 14.28 2.30
CA GLY A 469 27.10 15.44 2.88
C GLY A 469 26.54 16.39 1.83
N ALA A 470 25.92 17.47 2.32
CA ALA A 470 25.40 18.53 1.46
C ALA A 470 25.49 19.89 2.15
N THR A 471 25.70 20.93 1.34
CA THR A 471 25.54 22.32 1.75
C THR A 471 24.40 22.94 0.97
N VAL A 472 23.37 23.38 1.70
CA VAL A 472 22.11 23.90 1.15
C VAL A 472 21.90 25.33 1.59
N LYS A 473 21.38 26.18 0.71
CA LYS A 473 21.01 27.58 0.97
C LYS A 473 19.56 27.80 0.55
N LEU A 474 18.78 28.32 1.47
CA LEU A 474 17.35 28.61 1.30
C LEU A 474 17.17 30.14 1.44
N ASP A 475 16.49 30.74 0.47
CA ASP A 475 16.32 32.20 0.42
C ASP A 475 14.99 32.68 1.03
N GLU A 476 14.10 31.75 1.38
CA GLU A 476 12.80 32.05 1.98
C GLU A 476 12.93 32.78 3.32
N THR A 477 11.97 33.67 3.60
CA THR A 477 11.97 34.52 4.81
C THR A 477 11.08 34.01 5.94
N MET A 478 10.35 32.91 5.72
CA MET A 478 9.54 32.30 6.79
C MET A 478 10.38 31.83 7.96
N ARG A 479 9.76 31.56 9.12
CA ARG A 479 10.45 31.08 10.32
C ARG A 479 11.24 29.80 10.02
N ALA A 480 12.49 29.72 10.48
CA ALA A 480 13.43 28.69 10.05
C ALA A 480 12.96 27.26 10.31
N ASP A 481 12.36 26.99 11.45
CA ASP A 481 11.83 25.66 11.79
C ASP A 481 10.65 25.25 10.89
N LEU A 482 9.78 26.19 10.52
CA LEU A 482 8.69 25.93 9.59
C LEU A 482 9.23 25.63 8.18
N LEU A 483 10.27 26.34 7.75
CA LEU A 483 10.92 26.14 6.45
C LEU A 483 11.53 24.75 6.32
N VAL A 484 12.23 24.29 7.36
CA VAL A 484 13.01 23.05 7.27
C VAL A 484 12.25 21.81 7.72
N PHE A 485 11.22 21.94 8.59
CA PHE A 485 10.43 20.84 9.11
C PHE A 485 8.95 20.87 8.67
N GLY A 486 8.51 21.85 7.87
CA GLY A 486 7.19 21.89 7.29
C GLY A 486 6.99 20.75 6.28
N GLU A 487 5.82 20.09 6.36
CA GLU A 487 5.50 18.88 5.60
C GLU A 487 4.62 19.18 4.37
N ALA A 488 4.87 20.33 3.71
CA ALA A 488 4.18 20.66 2.48
C ALA A 488 4.38 19.59 1.41
N PRO A 489 3.32 19.14 0.72
CA PRO A 489 3.40 18.13 -0.33
C PRO A 489 4.01 18.67 -1.63
N SER A 490 4.07 17.82 -2.65
CA SER A 490 4.51 18.19 -4.03
C SER A 490 5.93 18.73 -4.08
N ARG A 491 6.85 18.13 -3.31
CA ARG A 491 8.27 18.49 -3.29
C ARG A 491 9.14 17.25 -3.47
N ILE A 492 10.18 17.37 -4.33
CA ILE A 492 11.19 16.33 -4.53
C ILE A 492 12.57 16.99 -4.49
N VAL A 493 13.48 16.48 -3.65
CA VAL A 493 14.90 16.82 -3.68
C VAL A 493 15.55 15.99 -4.79
N VAL A 494 16.23 16.65 -5.73
CA VAL A 494 16.94 15.97 -6.80
C VAL A 494 18.41 16.39 -6.80
N SER A 495 19.31 15.47 -7.22
CA SER A 495 20.70 15.82 -7.47
C SER A 495 21.12 15.45 -8.88
N PHE A 496 22.02 16.23 -9.46
CA PHE A 496 22.47 16.08 -10.85
C PHE A 496 23.87 16.67 -11.05
N ALA A 497 24.54 16.31 -12.16
CA ALA A 497 25.84 16.87 -12.50
C ALA A 497 25.74 18.40 -12.72
N PRO A 498 26.62 19.23 -12.09
CA PRO A 498 26.47 20.69 -12.11
C PRO A 498 26.36 21.31 -13.51
N GLY A 499 27.04 20.75 -14.51
CA GLY A 499 26.98 21.21 -15.91
C GLY A 499 25.66 20.94 -16.63
N ARG A 500 24.71 20.22 -16.01
CA ARG A 500 23.42 19.85 -16.63
C ARG A 500 22.23 20.69 -16.12
N GLU A 501 22.49 21.75 -15.34
CA GLU A 501 21.41 22.57 -14.74
C GLU A 501 20.42 23.13 -15.80
N ALA A 502 20.93 23.61 -16.93
CA ALA A 502 20.08 24.17 -17.98
C ALA A 502 19.10 23.14 -18.56
N GLU A 503 19.54 21.90 -18.73
CA GLU A 503 18.70 20.80 -19.24
C GLU A 503 17.66 20.39 -18.21
N VAL A 504 18.07 20.25 -16.94
CA VAL A 504 17.16 19.91 -15.83
C VAL A 504 16.09 20.99 -15.69
N ARG A 505 16.47 22.25 -15.74
CA ARG A 505 15.54 23.39 -15.67
C ARG A 505 14.57 23.42 -16.85
N ALA A 506 15.05 23.12 -18.08
CA ALA A 506 14.21 23.09 -19.27
C ALA A 506 13.10 22.01 -19.16
N ILE A 507 13.45 20.80 -18.73
CA ILE A 507 12.47 19.70 -18.54
C ILE A 507 11.49 20.04 -17.40
N ALA A 508 11.97 20.59 -16.29
CA ALA A 508 11.07 20.99 -15.21
C ALA A 508 10.05 22.05 -15.70
N ALA A 509 10.52 23.04 -16.45
CA ALA A 509 9.67 24.07 -17.02
C ALA A 509 8.67 23.53 -18.06
N GLU A 510 9.07 22.59 -18.90
CA GLU A 510 8.20 21.92 -19.89
C GLU A 510 6.98 21.26 -19.22
N HIS A 511 7.18 20.67 -18.05
CA HIS A 511 6.12 20.04 -17.26
C HIS A 511 5.42 21.00 -16.28
N GLY A 512 5.82 22.27 -16.23
CA GLY A 512 5.25 23.27 -15.31
C GLY A 512 5.65 23.05 -13.84
N ALA A 513 6.72 22.31 -13.58
CA ALA A 513 7.22 22.06 -12.22
C ALA A 513 8.14 23.21 -11.77
N PRO A 514 7.86 23.91 -10.66
CA PRO A 514 8.81 24.86 -10.08
C PRO A 514 10.13 24.15 -9.74
N MET A 515 11.25 24.79 -10.01
CA MET A 515 12.57 24.25 -9.70
C MET A 515 13.50 25.34 -9.16
N THR A 516 14.14 25.07 -8.04
CA THR A 516 15.14 25.94 -7.43
C THR A 516 16.40 25.14 -7.12
N VAL A 517 17.56 25.58 -7.60
CA VAL A 517 18.85 25.03 -7.17
C VAL A 517 19.13 25.56 -5.77
N ILE A 518 19.29 24.65 -4.82
CA ILE A 518 19.40 24.97 -3.40
C ILE A 518 20.80 24.66 -2.81
N GLY A 519 21.68 24.01 -3.57
CA GLY A 519 23.01 23.72 -3.02
C GLY A 519 23.81 22.70 -3.83
N ALA A 520 24.74 22.06 -3.13
CA ALA A 520 25.62 21.04 -3.69
C ALA A 520 25.94 19.95 -2.67
N THR A 521 26.25 18.74 -3.18
CA THR A 521 26.67 17.60 -2.38
C THR A 521 28.18 17.57 -2.20
N GLY A 522 28.63 17.10 -1.05
CA GLY A 522 30.05 16.93 -0.72
C GLY A 522 30.30 16.99 0.79
N GLY A 523 31.50 16.58 1.19
CA GLY A 523 31.90 16.57 2.58
C GLY A 523 31.21 15.51 3.44
N ARG A 524 31.26 15.70 4.78
CA ARG A 524 30.79 14.74 5.79
C ARG A 524 29.79 15.35 6.77
N ARG A 525 29.12 16.42 6.38
CA ARG A 525 28.14 17.15 7.20
C ARG A 525 26.93 17.52 6.35
N LEU A 526 25.77 17.63 6.96
CA LEU A 526 24.63 18.35 6.40
C LEU A 526 24.65 19.76 6.99
N THR A 527 24.82 20.74 6.13
CA THR A 527 24.82 22.16 6.50
C THR A 527 23.71 22.89 5.74
N ILE A 528 22.78 23.50 6.47
CA ILE A 528 21.68 24.27 5.88
C ILE A 528 21.83 25.74 6.32
N TYR A 529 21.80 26.63 5.35
CA TYR A 529 21.73 28.08 5.55
C TYR A 529 20.34 28.57 5.17
N GLN A 530 19.79 29.45 5.99
CA GLN A 530 18.67 30.29 5.58
C GLN A 530 19.22 31.70 5.36
N GLN A 531 19.18 32.17 4.10
CA GLN A 531 19.89 33.38 3.68
C GLN A 531 21.39 33.29 4.04
N SER A 532 21.87 34.11 4.98
CA SER A 532 23.27 34.07 5.46
C SER A 532 23.44 33.34 6.80
N ALA A 533 22.36 32.99 7.49
CA ALA A 533 22.38 32.34 8.79
C ALA A 533 22.51 30.82 8.63
N ARG A 534 23.50 30.23 9.30
CA ARG A 534 23.60 28.77 9.39
C ARG A 534 22.62 28.26 10.44
N VAL A 535 21.59 27.53 9.98
CA VAL A 535 20.49 27.05 10.82
C VAL A 535 20.61 25.58 11.21
N ILE A 536 21.28 24.76 10.39
CA ILE A 536 21.61 23.35 10.70
C ILE A 536 23.07 23.09 10.30
N ASP A 537 23.82 22.38 11.17
CA ASP A 537 25.15 21.88 10.86
C ASP A 537 25.44 20.63 11.69
N VAL A 538 25.20 19.45 11.12
CA VAL A 538 25.28 18.16 11.82
C VAL A 538 26.17 17.19 11.05
N ALA A 539 26.98 16.42 11.77
CA ALA A 539 27.83 15.38 11.19
C ALA A 539 26.97 14.20 10.69
N LEU A 540 27.33 13.60 9.55
CA LEU A 540 26.59 12.48 8.98
C LEU A 540 26.56 11.25 9.90
N ASP A 541 27.64 11.01 10.64
CA ASP A 541 27.73 9.86 11.55
C ASP A 541 26.73 9.99 12.72
N GLU A 542 26.47 11.22 13.19
CA GLU A 542 25.46 11.51 14.21
C GLU A 542 24.05 11.27 13.67
N LEU A 543 23.73 11.83 12.49
CA LEU A 543 22.45 11.62 11.82
C LEU A 543 22.18 10.13 11.53
N ALA A 544 23.18 9.43 11.00
CA ALA A 544 23.07 8.01 10.68
C ALA A 544 22.87 7.13 11.92
N THR A 545 23.53 7.47 13.04
CA THR A 545 23.39 6.76 14.31
C THR A 545 21.97 6.92 14.86
N ALA A 546 21.46 8.15 14.88
CA ALA A 546 20.10 8.46 15.32
C ALA A 546 19.05 7.73 14.47
N TRP A 547 19.18 7.82 13.15
CA TRP A 547 18.24 7.20 12.21
C TRP A 547 18.21 5.67 12.29
N ARG A 548 19.37 5.02 12.34
CA ARG A 548 19.46 3.55 12.44
C ARG A 548 19.06 3.01 13.80
N GLY A 549 19.29 3.78 14.87
CA GLY A 549 19.05 3.36 16.26
C GLY A 549 17.60 3.56 16.72
N GLY A 550 16.89 4.55 16.19
CA GLY A 550 15.62 5.02 16.74
C GLY A 550 14.52 3.97 16.80
N PHE A 551 14.25 3.25 15.72
CA PHE A 551 13.24 2.19 15.69
C PHE A 551 13.65 0.98 16.53
N ARG A 552 14.92 0.58 16.45
CA ARG A 552 15.44 -0.55 17.22
C ARG A 552 15.30 -0.34 18.73
N ALA A 553 15.46 0.87 19.21
CA ALA A 553 15.32 1.20 20.63
C ALA A 553 13.91 0.99 21.19
N VAL A 554 12.89 0.94 20.32
CA VAL A 554 11.49 0.72 20.72
C VAL A 554 11.12 -0.76 20.68
N VAL A 555 11.74 -1.55 19.80
CA VAL A 555 11.37 -2.97 19.56
C VAL A 555 12.35 -3.97 20.21
N SER A 556 13.44 -3.52 20.79
CA SER A 556 14.40 -4.32 21.57
C SER A 556 14.22 -4.05 23.08
#